data_def72124d40412872c3cd621e38c5973
#
_entry.id   def72124d40412872c3cd621e38c5973
#
_cell.length_a   1.000
_cell.length_b   1.000
_cell.length_c   1.000
_cell.angle_alpha   90.00
_cell.angle_beta   90.00
_cell.angle_gamma   90.00
#
_symmetry.space_group_name_H-M   'P 1'
#
loop_
_entity.id
_entity.type
_entity.pdbx_description
1 polymer ?
#
loop_
_entity_poly.entity_id
_entity_poly.type
_entity_poly.pdbx_seq_one_letter_code
_entity_poly.pdbx_strand_id
1 'polypeptide(L)'
;MEIVKANLSHLKVFEQYVEKCAQAGMEMYIAAQSDSEALLKKRIGYANGEGLPEGWTPSATYFCIEDGVILGSIRVREGNNDYLEKVIGHIGYETAPDAQGKGIATTMLNWVKLKVIQDTVIVTCDVNNIASRRVIEKAGGEFLNTFYSEQDQYEVRRYRLMTE
;
A
#
# COMPACT_ATOMS: atom_id res chain seq x y z
N MET A 1 0.46 -7.25 17.81
CA MET A 1 0.48 -6.68 16.45
C MET A 1 0.28 -5.18 16.55
N GLU A 2 1.15 -4.41 15.92
CA GLU A 2 1.03 -2.96 15.90
C GLU A 2 1.25 -2.44 14.47
N ILE A 3 0.68 -1.28 14.18
CA ILE A 3 0.87 -0.61 12.89
C ILE A 3 1.54 0.72 13.18
N VAL A 4 2.72 0.93 12.59
CA VAL A 4 3.59 2.06 12.90
C VAL A 4 4.11 2.70 11.60
N LYS A 5 4.32 4.01 11.64
CA LYS A 5 4.89 4.74 10.50
C LYS A 5 6.33 4.30 10.28
N ALA A 6 6.68 4.05 9.04
CA ALA A 6 8.04 3.62 8.67
C ALA A 6 9.08 4.66 9.06
N ASN A 7 10.19 4.21 9.64
CA ASN A 7 11.35 5.05 9.92
C ASN A 7 12.64 4.24 9.82
N LEU A 8 13.79 4.88 9.94
CA LEU A 8 15.07 4.20 9.74
C LEU A 8 15.38 3.12 10.78
N SER A 9 14.76 3.19 11.97
CA SER A 9 14.94 2.13 12.96
C SER A 9 14.37 0.78 12.51
N HIS A 10 13.52 0.79 11.48
CA HIS A 10 12.92 -0.42 10.91
C HIS A 10 13.80 -1.10 9.85
N LEU A 11 15.01 -0.60 9.59
CA LEU A 11 15.84 -1.10 8.47
C LEU A 11 16.06 -2.60 8.52
N LYS A 12 16.43 -3.14 9.67
CA LYS A 12 16.72 -4.57 9.79
C LYS A 12 15.50 -5.44 9.47
N VAL A 13 14.35 -5.11 10.05
CA VAL A 13 13.12 -5.87 9.80
C VAL A 13 12.62 -5.65 8.38
N PHE A 14 12.89 -4.48 7.81
CA PHE A 14 12.54 -4.18 6.42
C PHE A 14 13.37 -4.98 5.42
N GLU A 15 14.67 -5.13 5.68
CA GLU A 15 15.54 -5.98 4.85
C GLU A 15 15.01 -7.42 4.79
N GLN A 16 14.60 -7.96 5.92
CA GLN A 16 14.02 -9.30 6.00
C GLN A 16 12.71 -9.38 5.21
N TYR A 17 11.89 -8.37 5.32
CA TYR A 17 10.61 -8.28 4.58
C TYR A 17 10.84 -8.23 3.07
N VAL A 18 11.77 -7.38 2.62
CA VAL A 18 12.14 -7.27 1.21
C VAL A 18 12.60 -8.62 0.66
N GLU A 19 13.44 -9.32 1.41
CA GLU A 19 13.94 -10.62 0.98
C GLU A 19 12.82 -11.65 0.81
N LYS A 20 11.92 -11.74 1.78
CA LYS A 20 10.75 -12.63 1.69
C LYS A 20 9.89 -12.32 0.48
N CYS A 21 9.57 -11.06 0.28
CA CYS A 21 8.71 -10.63 -0.81
C CYS A 21 9.39 -10.85 -2.17
N ALA A 22 10.70 -10.60 -2.25
CA ALA A 22 11.47 -10.84 -3.47
C ALA A 22 11.50 -12.33 -3.83
N GLN A 23 11.69 -13.20 -2.85
CA GLN A 23 11.68 -14.65 -3.05
C GLN A 23 10.33 -15.16 -3.55
N ALA A 24 9.25 -14.46 -3.19
CA ALA A 24 7.90 -14.79 -3.65
C ALA A 24 7.57 -14.20 -5.02
N GLY A 25 8.51 -13.52 -5.67
CA GLY A 25 8.33 -12.98 -7.02
C GLY A 25 7.70 -11.59 -7.08
N MET A 26 7.65 -10.86 -5.97
CA MET A 26 7.11 -9.49 -5.97
C MET A 26 8.13 -8.53 -6.59
N GLU A 27 7.86 -8.11 -7.82
CA GLU A 27 8.80 -7.34 -8.66
C GLU A 27 9.40 -6.11 -7.97
N MET A 28 8.58 -5.35 -7.27
CA MET A 28 9.00 -4.16 -6.53
C MET A 28 10.13 -4.48 -5.55
N TYR A 29 10.04 -5.62 -4.89
CA TYR A 29 11.03 -6.02 -3.88
C TYR A 29 12.22 -6.75 -4.48
N ILE A 30 12.05 -7.43 -5.60
CA ILE A 30 13.17 -8.00 -6.37
C ILE A 30 14.15 -6.89 -6.76
N ALA A 31 13.63 -5.78 -7.28
CA ALA A 31 14.46 -4.64 -7.67
C ALA A 31 15.20 -4.01 -6.48
N ALA A 32 14.62 -4.09 -5.28
CA ALA A 32 15.18 -3.48 -4.07
C ALA A 32 16.08 -4.42 -3.26
N GLN A 33 16.20 -5.68 -3.66
CA GLN A 33 16.88 -6.71 -2.88
C GLN A 33 18.37 -6.41 -2.65
N SER A 34 19.01 -5.72 -3.59
CA SER A 34 20.43 -5.34 -3.47
C SER A 34 20.65 -4.11 -2.60
N ASP A 35 19.62 -3.30 -2.36
CA ASP A 35 19.72 -2.08 -1.55
C ASP A 35 18.37 -1.72 -0.92
N SER A 36 17.98 -2.48 0.09
CA SER A 36 16.74 -2.26 0.82
C SER A 36 16.73 -0.93 1.58
N GLU A 37 17.92 -0.48 2.02
CA GLU A 37 18.06 0.81 2.71
C GLU A 37 17.66 1.95 1.80
N ALA A 38 18.06 1.93 0.54
CA ALA A 38 17.70 2.96 -0.42
C ALA A 38 16.17 3.03 -0.61
N LEU A 39 15.50 1.88 -0.69
CA LEU A 39 14.04 1.85 -0.80
C LEU A 39 13.37 2.41 0.45
N LEU A 40 13.84 2.03 1.64
CA LEU A 40 13.27 2.53 2.90
C LEU A 40 13.43 4.05 2.99
N LYS A 41 14.63 4.58 2.71
CA LYS A 41 14.90 6.02 2.71
C LYS A 41 14.00 6.76 1.71
N LYS A 42 13.81 6.19 0.53
CA LYS A 42 12.94 6.75 -0.50
C LYS A 42 11.51 6.88 0.02
N ARG A 43 10.96 5.83 0.63
CA ARG A 43 9.60 5.83 1.18
C ARG A 43 9.44 6.84 2.32
N ILE A 44 10.44 6.94 3.19
CA ILE A 44 10.44 7.95 4.27
C ILE A 44 10.46 9.36 3.68
N GLY A 45 11.28 9.60 2.67
CA GLY A 45 11.35 10.88 1.97
C GLY A 45 10.03 11.26 1.32
N TYR A 46 9.34 10.31 0.70
CA TYR A 46 8.05 10.55 0.06
C TYR A 46 6.99 11.06 1.04
N ALA A 47 7.03 10.63 2.29
CA ALA A 47 6.12 11.11 3.33
C ALA A 47 6.33 12.60 3.63
N ASN A 48 7.54 13.10 3.38
CA ASN A 48 7.91 14.50 3.58
C ASN A 48 7.89 15.31 2.27
N GLY A 49 7.43 14.73 1.18
CA GLY A 49 7.41 15.37 -0.14
C GLY A 49 8.78 15.45 -0.81
N GLU A 50 9.75 14.65 -0.36
CA GLU A 50 11.11 14.68 -0.87
C GLU A 50 11.35 13.58 -1.92
N GLY A 51 12.07 13.93 -2.99
CA GLY A 51 12.48 12.98 -4.02
C GLY A 51 11.34 12.41 -4.84
N LEU A 52 10.19 13.03 -4.86
CA LEU A 52 9.03 12.55 -5.61
C LEU A 52 9.27 12.65 -7.10
N PRO A 53 9.01 11.58 -7.87
CA PRO A 53 8.96 11.67 -9.33
C PRO A 53 7.91 12.69 -9.78
N GLU A 54 8.07 13.20 -10.99
CA GLU A 54 7.12 14.16 -11.56
C GLU A 54 5.70 13.58 -11.56
N GLY A 55 4.74 14.36 -11.10
CA GLY A 55 3.33 13.97 -11.05
C GLY A 55 2.94 13.13 -9.85
N TRP A 56 3.90 12.74 -8.99
CA TRP A 56 3.60 12.00 -7.77
C TRP A 56 3.25 12.92 -6.63
N THR A 57 2.38 12.45 -5.76
CA THR A 57 2.02 13.15 -4.51
C THR A 57 2.74 12.51 -3.33
N PRO A 58 2.89 13.23 -2.20
CA PRO A 58 3.46 12.62 -1.00
C PRO A 58 2.68 11.39 -0.56
N SER A 59 3.40 10.42 0.01
CA SER A 59 2.78 9.22 0.54
C SER A 59 3.47 8.77 1.81
N ALA A 60 2.68 8.38 2.81
CA ALA A 60 3.18 7.83 4.06
C ALA A 60 3.09 6.31 4.02
N THR A 61 4.14 5.64 4.48
CA THR A 61 4.19 4.18 4.57
C THR A 61 4.09 3.75 6.03
N TYR A 62 3.25 2.74 6.28
CA TYR A 62 3.07 2.14 7.61
C TYR A 62 3.35 0.65 7.52
N PHE A 63 3.99 0.11 8.55
CA PHE A 63 4.26 -1.32 8.68
C PHE A 63 3.37 -1.95 9.74
N CYS A 64 2.82 -3.10 9.42
CA CYS A 64 2.16 -3.96 10.40
C CYS A 64 3.20 -4.94 10.94
N ILE A 65 3.53 -4.83 12.22
CA ILE A 65 4.63 -5.58 12.85
C ILE A 65 4.09 -6.44 13.99
N GLU A 66 4.54 -7.70 14.04
CA GLU A 66 4.26 -8.62 15.14
C GLU A 66 5.50 -9.45 15.41
N ASP A 67 5.90 -9.54 16.69
CA ASP A 67 7.07 -10.32 17.13
C ASP A 67 8.34 -9.96 16.35
N GLY A 68 8.54 -8.66 16.08
CA GLY A 68 9.73 -8.17 15.38
C GLY A 68 9.78 -8.49 13.90
N VAL A 69 8.63 -8.81 13.29
CA VAL A 69 8.54 -9.16 11.87
C VAL A 69 7.48 -8.29 11.21
N ILE A 70 7.80 -7.76 10.03
CA ILE A 70 6.82 -7.03 9.21
C ILE A 70 5.91 -8.03 8.52
N LEU A 71 4.61 -7.95 8.81
CA LEU A 71 3.59 -8.81 8.20
C LEU A 71 2.98 -8.19 6.96
N GLY A 72 3.05 -6.89 6.82
CA GLY A 72 2.52 -6.18 5.67
C GLY A 72 2.87 -4.70 5.71
N SER A 73 2.61 -4.03 4.61
CA SER A 73 2.89 -2.61 4.43
C SER A 73 1.70 -1.94 3.76
N ILE A 74 1.37 -0.74 4.20
CA ILE A 74 0.29 0.05 3.62
C ILE A 74 0.77 1.47 3.40
N ARG A 75 0.42 2.04 2.24
CA ARG A 75 0.80 3.40 1.86
C ARG A 75 -0.43 4.23 1.66
N VAL A 76 -0.40 5.44 2.16
CA VAL A 76 -1.48 6.42 2.00
C VAL A 76 -0.93 7.62 1.25
N ARG A 77 -1.48 7.89 0.08
CA ARG A 77 -1.08 8.99 -0.79
C ARG A 77 -1.93 10.22 -0.48
N GLU A 78 -1.28 11.36 -0.36
CA GLU A 78 -1.94 12.64 -0.10
C GLU A 78 -2.30 13.32 -1.42
N GLY A 79 -3.20 14.31 -1.34
CA GLY A 79 -3.60 15.09 -2.50
C GLY A 79 -4.45 14.31 -3.48
N ASN A 80 -4.53 14.80 -4.71
CA ASN A 80 -5.32 14.15 -5.75
C ASN A 80 -4.80 14.55 -7.13
N ASN A 81 -4.94 13.64 -8.09
CA ASN A 81 -4.75 13.88 -9.50
C ASN A 81 -5.47 12.77 -10.28
N ASP A 82 -5.53 12.88 -11.59
CA ASP A 82 -6.24 11.93 -12.44
C ASP A 82 -5.74 10.50 -12.25
N TYR A 83 -4.43 10.32 -12.17
CA TYR A 83 -3.85 8.98 -12.05
C TYR A 83 -4.20 8.34 -10.71
N LEU A 84 -4.13 9.11 -9.61
CA LEU A 84 -4.57 8.63 -8.29
C LEU A 84 -6.04 8.25 -8.32
N GLU A 85 -6.89 9.14 -8.80
CA GLU A 85 -8.34 8.95 -8.74
C GLU A 85 -8.81 7.81 -9.61
N LYS A 86 -8.21 7.64 -10.79
CA LYS A 86 -8.70 6.67 -11.78
C LYS A 86 -8.00 5.32 -11.76
N VAL A 87 -6.72 5.28 -11.39
CA VAL A 87 -5.90 4.06 -11.56
C VAL A 87 -5.35 3.50 -10.27
N ILE A 88 -4.49 4.24 -9.56
CA ILE A 88 -3.76 3.66 -8.43
C ILE A 88 -4.45 3.86 -7.07
N GLY A 89 -5.37 4.83 -6.98
CA GLY A 89 -6.05 5.11 -5.72
C GLY A 89 -5.15 5.80 -4.69
N HIS A 90 -5.75 6.20 -3.57
CA HIS A 90 -5.02 6.86 -2.48
C HIS A 90 -4.33 5.87 -1.56
N ILE A 91 -4.69 4.60 -1.61
CA ILE A 91 -4.17 3.57 -0.70
C ILE A 91 -3.64 2.39 -1.51
N GLY A 92 -2.40 1.99 -1.19
CA GLY A 92 -1.79 0.77 -1.73
C GLY A 92 -1.27 -0.09 -0.58
N TYR A 93 -1.37 -1.40 -0.71
CA TYR A 93 -0.91 -2.30 0.34
C TYR A 93 -0.46 -3.64 -0.23
N GLU A 94 0.36 -4.34 0.53
CA GLU A 94 0.71 -5.73 0.28
C GLU A 94 0.95 -6.45 1.62
N THR A 95 0.91 -7.76 1.58
CA THR A 95 1.10 -8.63 2.75
C THR A 95 2.28 -9.55 2.50
N ALA A 96 3.07 -9.83 3.54
CA ALA A 96 4.16 -10.79 3.43
C ALA A 96 3.63 -12.14 2.94
N PRO A 97 4.39 -12.88 2.12
CA PRO A 97 3.91 -14.14 1.53
C PRO A 97 3.44 -15.15 2.58
N ASP A 98 4.14 -15.23 3.71
CA ASP A 98 3.81 -16.16 4.80
C ASP A 98 2.72 -15.65 5.75
N ALA A 99 2.22 -14.44 5.53
CA ALA A 99 1.17 -13.83 6.33
C ALA A 99 -0.15 -13.67 5.55
N GLN A 100 -0.21 -14.13 4.32
CA GLN A 100 -1.42 -14.07 3.51
C GLN A 100 -2.53 -14.95 4.09
N GLY A 101 -3.78 -14.56 3.88
CA GLY A 101 -4.94 -15.31 4.36
C GLY A 101 -5.21 -15.18 5.85
N LYS A 102 -4.52 -14.27 6.56
CA LYS A 102 -4.65 -14.07 8.00
C LYS A 102 -5.34 -12.76 8.38
N GLY A 103 -5.91 -12.06 7.41
CA GLY A 103 -6.61 -10.81 7.66
C GLY A 103 -5.73 -9.59 7.86
N ILE A 104 -4.45 -9.67 7.52
CA ILE A 104 -3.50 -8.57 7.72
C ILE A 104 -3.87 -7.35 6.88
N ALA A 105 -4.17 -7.55 5.59
CA ALA A 105 -4.57 -6.45 4.71
C ALA A 105 -5.83 -5.75 5.21
N THR A 106 -6.83 -6.51 5.65
CA THR A 106 -8.06 -5.97 6.22
C THR A 106 -7.77 -5.17 7.49
N THR A 107 -6.91 -5.69 8.36
CA THR A 107 -6.50 -5.01 9.59
C THR A 107 -5.82 -3.69 9.28
N MET A 108 -4.89 -3.68 8.33
CA MET A 108 -4.17 -2.46 7.92
C MET A 108 -5.13 -1.43 7.32
N LEU A 109 -6.02 -1.86 6.44
CA LEU A 109 -6.96 -0.95 5.79
C LEU A 109 -7.93 -0.33 6.79
N ASN A 110 -8.46 -1.13 7.72
CA ASN A 110 -9.32 -0.61 8.79
C ASN A 110 -8.58 0.36 9.70
N TRP A 111 -7.32 0.08 10.01
CA TRP A 111 -6.50 0.98 10.83
C TRP A 111 -6.29 2.33 10.14
N VAL A 112 -5.97 2.31 8.85
CA VAL A 112 -5.81 3.54 8.07
C VAL A 112 -7.11 4.33 8.03
N LYS A 113 -8.23 3.65 7.86
CA LYS A 113 -9.55 4.27 7.85
C LYS A 113 -9.86 5.00 9.16
N LEU A 114 -9.47 4.41 10.29
CA LEU A 114 -9.73 5.00 11.61
C LEU A 114 -8.71 6.04 12.04
N LYS A 115 -7.46 5.89 11.65
CA LYS A 115 -6.34 6.65 12.24
C LYS A 115 -5.67 7.63 11.29
N VAL A 116 -5.78 7.45 9.99
CA VAL A 116 -4.98 8.21 9.03
C VAL A 116 -5.81 9.08 8.11
N ILE A 117 -6.77 8.50 7.41
CA ILE A 117 -7.56 9.29 6.45
C ILE A 117 -8.58 10.17 7.18
N GLN A 118 -8.78 11.38 6.66
CA GLN A 118 -9.70 12.35 7.24
C GLN A 118 -10.93 12.56 6.36
N ASP A 119 -10.80 12.26 5.07
CA ASP A 119 -11.87 12.41 4.08
C ASP A 119 -12.01 11.11 3.28
N THR A 120 -13.07 11.05 2.48
CA THR A 120 -13.29 9.97 1.55
C THR A 120 -12.13 9.85 0.58
N VAL A 121 -11.68 8.62 0.36
CA VAL A 121 -10.58 8.33 -0.57
C VAL A 121 -11.01 7.29 -1.59
N ILE A 122 -10.24 7.20 -2.68
CA ILE A 122 -10.41 6.17 -3.70
C ILE A 122 -9.43 5.03 -3.41
N VAL A 123 -9.94 3.80 -3.45
CA VAL A 123 -9.10 2.60 -3.37
C VAL A 123 -9.38 1.78 -4.61
N THR A 124 -8.33 1.29 -5.25
CA THR A 124 -8.46 0.52 -6.49
C THR A 124 -7.80 -0.85 -6.35
N CYS A 125 -8.25 -1.80 -7.15
CA CYS A 125 -7.56 -3.06 -7.33
C CYS A 125 -7.75 -3.54 -8.77
N ASP A 126 -6.82 -4.36 -9.24
CA ASP A 126 -6.95 -5.02 -10.54
C ASP A 126 -8.25 -5.84 -10.54
N VAL A 127 -9.00 -5.82 -11.65
CA VAL A 127 -10.27 -6.56 -11.76
C VAL A 127 -10.10 -8.06 -11.52
N ASN A 128 -8.89 -8.58 -11.73
CA ASN A 128 -8.57 -9.99 -11.51
C ASN A 128 -8.08 -10.29 -10.10
N ASN A 129 -7.85 -9.27 -9.28
CA ASN A 129 -7.35 -9.45 -7.91
C ASN A 129 -8.52 -9.61 -6.94
N ILE A 130 -9.05 -10.83 -6.86
CA ILE A 130 -10.21 -11.16 -6.03
C ILE A 130 -9.91 -10.95 -4.55
N ALA A 131 -8.69 -11.27 -4.11
CA ALA A 131 -8.30 -11.11 -2.71
C ALA A 131 -8.36 -9.63 -2.28
N SER A 132 -7.81 -8.72 -3.08
CA SER A 132 -7.85 -7.28 -2.80
C SER A 132 -9.28 -6.75 -2.84
N ARG A 133 -10.09 -7.20 -3.80
CA ARG A 133 -11.49 -6.83 -3.88
C ARG A 133 -12.23 -7.15 -2.57
N ARG A 134 -12.03 -8.35 -2.04
CA ARG A 134 -12.66 -8.77 -0.79
C ARG A 134 -12.22 -7.92 0.40
N VAL A 135 -10.93 -7.59 0.46
CA VAL A 135 -10.39 -6.73 1.52
C VAL A 135 -11.07 -5.36 1.49
N ILE A 136 -11.15 -4.74 0.32
CA ILE A 136 -11.74 -3.41 0.16
C ILE A 136 -13.24 -3.44 0.52
N GLU A 137 -13.98 -4.41 0.01
CA GLU A 137 -15.41 -4.53 0.28
C GLU A 137 -15.67 -4.81 1.75
N LYS A 138 -14.85 -5.64 2.39
CA LYS A 138 -14.97 -5.93 3.82
C LYS A 138 -14.67 -4.71 4.69
N ALA A 139 -13.81 -3.82 4.24
CA ALA A 139 -13.53 -2.56 4.94
C ALA A 139 -14.60 -1.49 4.73
N GLY A 140 -15.63 -1.78 3.94
CA GLY A 140 -16.73 -0.87 3.67
C GLY A 140 -16.59 -0.05 2.40
N GLY A 141 -15.70 -0.46 1.49
CA GLY A 141 -15.55 0.22 0.21
C GLY A 141 -16.81 0.07 -0.65
N GLU A 142 -17.27 1.19 -1.21
CA GLU A 142 -18.41 1.22 -2.13
C GLU A 142 -17.89 1.17 -3.56
N PHE A 143 -18.36 0.19 -4.33
CA PHE A 143 -17.99 0.08 -5.73
C PHE A 143 -18.52 1.27 -6.54
N LEU A 144 -17.64 1.89 -7.32
CA LEU A 144 -17.98 3.00 -8.20
C LEU A 144 -18.13 2.55 -9.64
N ASN A 145 -17.06 2.04 -10.22
CA ASN A 145 -16.99 1.57 -11.60
C ASN A 145 -15.68 0.84 -11.84
N THR A 146 -15.50 0.38 -13.08
CA THR A 146 -14.21 -0.07 -13.56
C THR A 146 -13.61 0.99 -14.47
N PHE A 147 -12.28 1.00 -14.57
CA PHE A 147 -11.56 1.92 -15.43
C PHE A 147 -10.39 1.20 -16.09
N TYR A 148 -10.28 1.30 -17.41
CA TYR A 148 -9.14 0.73 -18.14
C TYR A 148 -8.03 1.77 -18.24
N SER A 149 -6.83 1.43 -17.74
CA SER A 149 -5.66 2.29 -17.87
C SER A 149 -4.91 1.95 -19.16
N GLU A 150 -4.97 2.82 -20.14
CA GLU A 150 -4.22 2.64 -21.37
C GLU A 150 -2.71 2.68 -21.12
N GLN A 151 -2.29 3.53 -20.19
CA GLN A 151 -0.89 3.67 -19.82
C GLN A 151 -0.31 2.37 -19.24
N ASP A 152 -1.05 1.72 -18.35
CA ASP A 152 -0.60 0.52 -17.65
C ASP A 152 -1.12 -0.78 -18.27
N GLN A 153 -2.05 -0.67 -19.21
CA GLN A 153 -2.66 -1.79 -19.94
C GLN A 153 -3.34 -2.81 -19.03
N TYR A 154 -4.08 -2.31 -18.03
CA TYR A 154 -4.91 -3.17 -17.18
C TYR A 154 -6.17 -2.42 -16.74
N GLU A 155 -7.17 -3.18 -16.31
CA GLU A 155 -8.43 -2.63 -15.82
C GLU A 155 -8.49 -2.72 -14.30
N VAL A 156 -8.97 -1.64 -13.67
CA VAL A 156 -9.12 -1.58 -12.23
C VAL A 156 -10.58 -1.45 -11.83
N ARG A 157 -10.91 -2.00 -10.67
CA ARG A 157 -12.14 -1.70 -9.96
C ARG A 157 -11.87 -0.54 -9.03
N ARG A 158 -12.73 0.46 -9.06
CA ARG A 158 -12.60 1.67 -8.24
C ARG A 158 -13.65 1.65 -7.13
N TYR A 159 -13.22 1.94 -5.93
CA TYR A 159 -14.07 2.00 -4.75
C TYR A 159 -13.89 3.32 -4.03
N ARG A 160 -14.97 3.77 -3.40
CA ARG A 160 -14.93 4.89 -2.47
C ARG A 160 -14.89 4.33 -1.05
N LEU A 161 -13.91 4.76 -0.27
CA LEU A 161 -13.78 4.38 1.13
C LEU A 161 -13.95 5.63 1.99
N MET A 162 -14.98 5.62 2.83
CA MET A 162 -15.29 6.74 3.72
C MET A 162 -14.70 6.51 5.10
N THR A 163 -14.37 7.59 5.78
CA THR A 163 -14.05 7.56 7.20
C THR A 163 -15.31 7.23 7.98
N GLU A 164 -15.14 6.76 9.17
CA GLU A 164 -16.31 6.49 10.03
C GLU A 164 -16.96 7.74 10.60
#